data_ae06ca3d74c3da05a578c56531d927e4
#
_entry.id   ae06ca3d74c3da05a578c56531d927e4
#
_cell.length_a   1.000
_cell.length_b   1.000
_cell.length_c   1.000
_cell.angle_alpha   90.00
_cell.angle_beta   90.00
_cell.angle_gamma   90.00
#
_symmetry.space_group_name_H-M   'P 1'
#
loop_
_entity.id
_entity.type
_entity.pdbx_description
1 polymer ?
#
loop_
_entity_poly.entity_id
_entity_poly.type
_entity_poly.pdbx_seq_one_letter_code
_entity_poly.pdbx_strand_id
1 'polypeptide(L)'
;MKPIDPSELPEAPRPRGAAGSLVDKVYGELAQRIASGDYAPDQKLPGEHELADMFDVSRPVLREALGRLREDGLITSRQGAGSFVQMRAQQQPLGFARVETIADIQRCFEFRITMEADAAHFAALRRSDDNLGKMEAALGLLREATKKRKHREDADYAFHLAVSEATNNHYFATSLNALKDHVAVGMKLHGLSLMGPRPGLEQVFEEHSSIFEAIRDRDAEAARTAMRHHLETSRDRLFEGRLLDLSFR
;
A
#
# COMPACT_ATOMS: atom_id res chain seq x y z
N MET A 1 8.55 -36.31 -9.25
CA MET A 1 8.60 -35.41 -8.09
C MET A 1 7.47 -35.87 -7.17
N LYS A 2 7.77 -36.36 -5.95
CA LYS A 2 6.72 -36.77 -5.00
C LYS A 2 6.00 -35.53 -4.48
N PRO A 3 4.66 -35.57 -4.32
CA PRO A 3 3.95 -34.47 -3.65
C PRO A 3 4.46 -34.31 -2.22
N ILE A 4 4.61 -33.04 -1.78
CA ILE A 4 4.98 -32.73 -0.39
C ILE A 4 3.77 -33.08 0.48
N ASP A 5 3.98 -33.90 1.52
CA ASP A 5 2.94 -34.24 2.49
C ASP A 5 2.58 -32.99 3.31
N PRO A 6 1.30 -32.57 3.34
CA PRO A 6 0.87 -31.40 4.10
C PRO A 6 1.16 -31.48 5.61
N SER A 7 1.40 -32.70 6.15
CA SER A 7 1.71 -32.90 7.56
C SER A 7 3.17 -32.59 7.94
N GLU A 8 4.05 -32.43 6.93
CA GLU A 8 5.47 -32.08 7.14
C GLU A 8 5.77 -30.58 7.07
N LEU A 9 4.76 -29.75 6.83
CA LEU A 9 4.94 -28.30 6.89
C LEU A 9 5.04 -27.85 8.36
N PRO A 10 6.01 -26.98 8.71
CA PRO A 10 6.09 -26.44 10.07
C PRO A 10 4.79 -25.71 10.40
N GLU A 11 4.18 -26.06 11.53
CA GLU A 11 2.99 -25.39 12.05
C GLU A 11 3.24 -23.89 12.13
N ALA A 12 2.39 -23.09 11.49
CA ALA A 12 2.45 -21.65 11.62
C ALA A 12 2.32 -21.28 13.10
N PRO A 13 3.09 -20.31 13.61
CA PRO A 13 3.01 -19.92 15.01
C PRO A 13 1.57 -19.53 15.33
N ARG A 14 0.96 -20.26 16.27
CA ARG A 14 -0.42 -19.99 16.73
C ARG A 14 -0.48 -18.58 17.30
N PRO A 15 -1.49 -17.77 16.96
CA PRO A 15 -1.70 -16.48 17.60
C PRO A 15 -1.90 -16.74 19.11
N ARG A 16 -0.99 -16.21 19.92
CA ARG A 16 -1.08 -16.29 21.37
C ARG A 16 -2.24 -15.41 21.85
N GLY A 17 -3.31 -16.05 22.29
CA GLY A 17 -4.26 -15.63 23.30
C GLY A 17 -5.14 -14.42 22.98
N ALA A 18 -6.44 -14.69 22.97
CA ALA A 18 -7.51 -13.68 22.99
C ALA A 18 -7.47 -12.84 24.29
N ALA A 19 -7.87 -11.55 24.17
CA ALA A 19 -7.87 -10.47 25.17
C ALA A 19 -6.45 -9.98 25.53
N GLY A 20 -6.10 -8.80 24.96
CA GLY A 20 -4.77 -8.21 25.06
C GLY A 20 -4.27 -8.14 26.50
N SER A 21 -3.11 -8.76 26.75
CA SER A 21 -2.45 -8.66 28.04
C SER A 21 -2.12 -7.18 28.35
N LEU A 22 -1.96 -6.80 29.60
CA LEU A 22 -1.50 -5.45 29.95
C LEU A 22 -0.21 -5.08 29.23
N VAL A 23 0.63 -6.07 28.92
CA VAL A 23 1.84 -5.92 28.12
C VAL A 23 1.50 -5.49 26.69
N ASP A 24 0.52 -6.14 26.04
CA ASP A 24 0.10 -5.82 24.66
C ASP A 24 -0.50 -4.41 24.59
N LYS A 25 -1.26 -4.02 25.60
CA LYS A 25 -1.85 -2.68 25.70
C LYS A 25 -0.76 -1.61 25.80
N VAL A 26 0.19 -1.76 26.73
CA VAL A 26 1.31 -0.82 26.92
C VAL A 26 2.20 -0.77 25.68
N TYR A 27 2.52 -1.92 25.11
CA TYR A 27 3.28 -2.01 23.85
C TYR A 27 2.59 -1.24 22.73
N GLY A 28 1.30 -1.51 22.49
CA GLY A 28 0.53 -0.88 21.40
C GLY A 28 0.43 0.64 21.55
N GLU A 29 0.20 1.12 22.76
CA GLU A 29 0.08 2.55 23.02
C GLU A 29 1.43 3.29 22.89
N LEU A 30 2.52 2.71 23.37
CA LEU A 30 3.85 3.28 23.18
C LEU A 30 4.27 3.25 21.71
N ALA A 31 4.01 2.14 21.00
CA ALA A 31 4.28 2.04 19.56
C ALA A 31 3.50 3.08 18.75
N GLN A 32 2.23 3.33 19.12
CA GLN A 32 1.40 4.34 18.48
C GLN A 32 1.94 5.75 18.73
N ARG A 33 2.34 6.09 19.97
CA ARG A 33 2.92 7.41 20.30
C ARG A 33 4.26 7.65 19.61
N ILE A 34 5.05 6.60 19.41
CA ILE A 34 6.29 6.68 18.61
C ILE A 34 5.93 6.91 17.13
N ALA A 35 4.93 6.19 16.61
CA ALA A 35 4.50 6.30 15.21
C ALA A 35 3.84 7.65 14.89
N SER A 36 3.07 8.23 15.85
CA SER A 36 2.45 9.57 15.71
C SER A 36 3.44 10.73 15.85
N GLY A 37 4.67 10.46 16.36
CA GLY A 37 5.69 11.49 16.58
C GLY A 37 5.60 12.17 17.94
N ASP A 38 4.74 11.71 18.86
CA ASP A 38 4.70 12.21 20.25
C ASP A 38 6.04 12.01 20.96
N TYR A 39 6.77 10.98 20.56
CA TYR A 39 8.17 10.77 20.88
C TYR A 39 9.00 10.82 19.59
N ALA A 40 9.78 11.89 19.45
CA ALA A 40 10.61 12.09 18.26
C ALA A 40 11.76 11.07 18.16
N PRO A 41 12.27 10.78 16.94
CA PRO A 41 13.49 10.01 16.77
C PRO A 41 14.64 10.54 17.63
N ASP A 42 15.45 9.64 18.19
CA ASP A 42 16.53 9.90 19.17
C ASP A 42 16.08 10.55 20.50
N GLN A 43 14.80 10.80 20.68
CA GLN A 43 14.28 11.31 21.94
C GLN A 43 14.38 10.23 23.03
N LYS A 44 14.78 10.65 24.23
CA LYS A 44 14.75 9.82 25.42
C LYS A 44 13.31 9.62 25.87
N LEU A 45 12.90 8.36 26.09
CA LEU A 45 11.63 8.05 26.74
C LEU A 45 11.67 8.40 28.23
N PRO A 46 10.52 8.70 28.84
CA PRO A 46 10.39 8.82 30.28
C PRO A 46 10.97 7.58 30.98
N GLY A 47 11.37 7.75 32.22
CA GLY A 47 11.96 6.67 33.03
C GLY A 47 10.98 5.51 33.26
N GLU A 48 11.51 4.28 33.49
CA GLU A 48 10.65 3.11 33.74
C GLU A 48 9.63 3.33 34.88
N HIS A 49 9.98 4.12 35.91
CA HIS A 49 9.07 4.43 37.00
C HIS A 49 7.93 5.33 36.50
N GLU A 50 8.27 6.38 35.80
CA GLU A 50 7.33 7.35 35.27
C GLU A 50 6.38 6.72 34.24
N LEU A 51 6.92 5.86 33.36
CA LEU A 51 6.10 5.11 32.39
C LEU A 51 5.17 4.10 33.10
N ALA A 52 5.65 3.42 34.15
CA ALA A 52 4.81 2.49 34.91
C ALA A 52 3.64 3.21 35.57
N ASP A 53 3.88 4.38 36.14
CA ASP A 53 2.84 5.23 36.75
C ASP A 53 1.89 5.78 35.67
N MET A 54 2.41 6.23 34.52
CA MET A 54 1.61 6.77 33.42
C MET A 54 0.62 5.74 32.84
N PHE A 55 1.03 4.46 32.76
CA PHE A 55 0.20 3.38 32.24
C PHE A 55 -0.56 2.60 33.30
N ASP A 56 -0.40 2.97 34.57
CA ASP A 56 -0.97 2.26 35.72
C ASP A 56 -0.68 0.75 35.69
N VAL A 57 0.59 0.39 35.48
CA VAL A 57 1.04 -1.01 35.39
C VAL A 57 2.24 -1.28 36.29
N SER A 58 2.44 -2.54 36.64
CA SER A 58 3.62 -2.94 37.39
C SER A 58 4.89 -2.82 36.54
N ARG A 59 6.04 -2.55 37.19
CA ARG A 59 7.35 -2.46 36.50
C ARG A 59 7.74 -3.70 35.70
N PRO A 60 7.42 -4.95 36.11
CA PRO A 60 7.65 -6.14 35.28
C PRO A 60 6.87 -6.10 33.97
N VAL A 61 5.58 -5.71 33.98
CA VAL A 61 4.74 -5.58 32.79
C VAL A 61 5.32 -4.53 31.83
N LEU A 62 5.71 -3.37 32.38
CA LEU A 62 6.34 -2.32 31.57
C LEU A 62 7.65 -2.80 30.93
N ARG A 63 8.52 -3.48 31.71
CA ARG A 63 9.80 -4.00 31.20
C ARG A 63 9.63 -5.00 30.08
N GLU A 64 8.62 -5.84 30.16
CA GLU A 64 8.29 -6.79 29.09
C GLU A 64 7.84 -6.04 27.82
N ALA A 65 6.96 -5.03 27.94
CA ALA A 65 6.55 -4.20 26.81
C ALA A 65 7.73 -3.44 26.18
N LEU A 66 8.61 -2.84 27.02
CA LEU A 66 9.83 -2.20 26.54
C LEU A 66 10.83 -3.20 25.92
N GLY A 67 10.85 -4.45 26.39
CA GLY A 67 11.60 -5.54 25.79
C GLY A 67 11.17 -5.80 24.34
N ARG A 68 9.87 -5.95 24.12
CA ARG A 68 9.30 -6.14 22.77
C ARG A 68 9.55 -4.94 21.86
N LEU A 69 9.40 -3.72 22.37
CA LEU A 69 9.72 -2.51 21.60
C LEU A 69 11.19 -2.47 21.15
N ARG A 70 12.12 -3.04 21.95
CA ARG A 70 13.54 -3.18 21.58
C ARG A 70 13.76 -4.28 20.54
N GLU A 71 13.10 -5.43 20.71
CA GLU A 71 13.13 -6.54 19.73
C GLU A 71 12.62 -6.08 18.36
N ASP A 72 11.57 -5.25 18.37
CA ASP A 72 11.00 -4.67 17.14
C ASP A 72 11.78 -3.45 16.62
N GLY A 73 12.88 -3.08 17.29
CA GLY A 73 13.74 -1.96 16.88
C GLY A 73 13.08 -0.58 16.97
N LEU A 74 12.02 -0.43 17.78
CA LEU A 74 11.37 0.88 18.00
C LEU A 74 12.11 1.74 19.00
N ILE A 75 12.83 1.11 19.95
CA ILE A 75 13.65 1.80 20.94
C ILE A 75 15.00 1.10 21.10
N THR A 76 15.99 1.82 21.60
CA THR A 76 17.28 1.28 22.02
C THR A 76 17.58 1.67 23.45
N SER A 77 18.27 0.80 24.20
CA SER A 77 18.73 1.12 25.56
C SER A 77 20.19 1.56 25.53
N ARG A 78 20.48 2.71 26.17
CA ARG A 78 21.84 3.16 26.42
C ARG A 78 22.15 2.96 27.90
N GLN A 79 23.22 2.22 28.20
CA GLN A 79 23.59 1.86 29.56
C GLN A 79 23.68 3.10 30.45
N GLY A 80 22.96 3.12 31.57
CA GLY A 80 22.91 4.25 32.52
C GLY A 80 22.13 5.48 32.03
N ALA A 81 21.74 5.54 30.75
CA ALA A 81 21.07 6.70 30.16
C ALA A 81 19.56 6.50 29.94
N GLY A 82 19.09 5.24 29.86
CA GLY A 82 17.67 4.91 29.66
C GLY A 82 17.36 4.42 28.23
N SER A 83 16.08 4.42 27.88
CA SER A 83 15.58 4.03 26.57
C SER A 83 15.38 5.26 25.68
N PHE A 84 15.79 5.13 24.41
CA PHE A 84 15.67 6.18 23.41
C PHE A 84 14.86 5.63 22.23
N VAL A 85 14.01 6.46 21.66
CA VAL A 85 13.33 6.13 20.40
C VAL A 85 14.41 5.91 19.36
N GLN A 86 14.43 4.72 18.78
CA GLN A 86 15.28 4.52 17.63
C GLN A 86 14.68 5.34 16.50
N MET A 87 15.54 6.16 15.85
CA MET A 87 15.25 6.52 14.49
C MET A 87 15.16 5.17 13.77
N ARG A 88 13.93 4.64 13.58
CA ARG A 88 13.78 3.68 12.52
C ARG A 88 14.38 4.43 11.33
N ALA A 89 15.58 4.08 10.92
CA ALA A 89 15.75 3.99 9.49
C ALA A 89 14.52 3.20 9.10
N GLN A 90 13.50 3.92 8.57
CA GLN A 90 12.28 3.26 8.17
C GLN A 90 12.79 2.01 7.46
N GLN A 91 12.69 0.85 8.12
CA GLN A 91 12.53 -0.37 7.38
C GLN A 91 11.23 -0.05 6.66
N GLN A 92 11.38 0.63 5.56
CA GLN A 92 10.34 0.75 4.58
C GLN A 92 9.92 -0.70 4.39
N PRO A 93 8.70 -1.08 4.77
CA PRO A 93 8.24 -2.42 4.48
C PRO A 93 8.43 -2.54 2.98
N LEU A 94 9.45 -3.32 2.51
CA LEU A 94 9.87 -3.42 1.10
C LEU A 94 9.45 -2.16 0.32
N GLY A 95 9.98 -1.00 0.74
CA GLY A 95 9.54 0.28 0.22
C GLY A 95 10.45 0.66 -0.92
N PHE A 96 9.86 0.97 -2.04
CA PHE A 96 10.58 1.59 -3.15
C PHE A 96 11.21 2.90 -2.67
N ALA A 97 12.37 3.28 -3.21
CA ALA A 97 13.01 4.56 -2.94
C ALA A 97 12.02 5.72 -3.23
N ARG A 98 12.14 6.84 -2.53
CA ARG A 98 11.25 7.98 -2.77
C ARG A 98 11.31 8.43 -4.23
N VAL A 99 10.18 8.93 -4.73
CA VAL A 99 10.13 9.60 -6.05
C VAL A 99 10.87 10.93 -5.91
N GLU A 100 12.02 11.03 -6.54
CA GLU A 100 12.84 12.25 -6.54
C GLU A 100 12.88 12.92 -7.92
N THR A 101 12.62 12.13 -8.96
CA THR A 101 12.75 12.57 -10.34
C THR A 101 11.55 12.20 -11.20
N ILE A 102 11.38 12.87 -12.33
CA ILE A 102 10.41 12.51 -13.37
C ILE A 102 10.70 11.10 -13.92
N ALA A 103 11.97 10.71 -14.00
CA ALA A 103 12.36 9.36 -14.41
C ALA A 103 11.83 8.27 -13.46
N ASP A 104 11.73 8.56 -12.17
CA ASP A 104 11.19 7.60 -11.20
C ASP A 104 9.68 7.39 -11.40
N ILE A 105 8.97 8.43 -11.79
CA ILE A 105 7.55 8.33 -12.15
C ILE A 105 7.39 7.46 -13.40
N GLN A 106 8.22 7.65 -14.42
CA GLN A 106 8.20 6.83 -15.62
C GLN A 106 8.51 5.35 -15.31
N ARG A 107 9.53 5.07 -14.49
CA ARG A 107 9.85 3.70 -14.02
C ARG A 107 8.70 3.07 -13.24
N CYS A 108 8.01 3.87 -12.42
CA CYS A 108 6.82 3.41 -11.70
C CYS A 108 5.72 2.98 -12.68
N PHE A 109 5.46 3.75 -13.75
CA PHE A 109 4.52 3.36 -14.79
C PHE A 109 4.95 2.08 -15.53
N GLU A 110 6.22 1.91 -15.86
CA GLU A 110 6.73 0.69 -16.51
C GLU A 110 6.46 -0.56 -15.65
N PHE A 111 6.72 -0.47 -14.35
CA PHE A 111 6.43 -1.53 -13.42
C PHE A 111 4.92 -1.80 -13.30
N ARG A 112 4.11 -0.75 -13.14
CA ARG A 112 2.65 -0.85 -13.04
C ARG A 112 2.03 -1.47 -14.28
N ILE A 113 2.43 -1.05 -15.48
CA ILE A 113 1.95 -1.58 -16.76
C ILE A 113 2.12 -3.11 -16.82
N THR A 114 3.24 -3.62 -16.32
CA THR A 114 3.49 -5.06 -16.28
C THR A 114 2.67 -5.75 -15.19
N MET A 115 2.76 -5.26 -13.96
CA MET A 115 2.16 -5.89 -12.79
C MET A 115 0.62 -5.82 -12.82
N GLU A 116 0.05 -4.66 -13.09
CA GLU A 116 -1.40 -4.47 -13.00
C GLU A 116 -2.15 -5.06 -14.21
N ALA A 117 -1.52 -5.11 -15.39
CA ALA A 117 -2.10 -5.82 -16.52
C ALA A 117 -2.25 -7.33 -16.21
N ASP A 118 -1.23 -7.95 -15.63
CA ASP A 118 -1.33 -9.34 -15.20
C ASP A 118 -2.26 -9.51 -13.99
N ALA A 119 -2.33 -8.53 -13.09
CA ALA A 119 -3.34 -8.53 -12.03
C ALA A 119 -4.77 -8.56 -12.59
N ALA A 120 -5.08 -7.75 -13.60
CA ALA A 120 -6.40 -7.74 -14.23
C ALA A 120 -6.74 -9.10 -14.89
N HIS A 121 -5.77 -9.72 -15.57
CA HIS A 121 -5.92 -11.09 -16.09
C HIS A 121 -6.29 -12.10 -14.99
N PHE A 122 -5.53 -12.15 -13.90
CA PHE A 122 -5.81 -13.06 -12.81
C PHE A 122 -7.09 -12.72 -12.05
N ALA A 123 -7.42 -11.43 -11.94
CA ALA A 123 -8.69 -10.98 -11.38
C ALA A 123 -9.88 -11.53 -12.18
N ALA A 124 -9.84 -11.47 -13.50
CA ALA A 124 -10.90 -12.03 -14.36
C ALA A 124 -11.10 -13.53 -14.12
N LEU A 125 -10.01 -14.29 -13.91
CA LEU A 125 -10.07 -15.73 -13.66
C LEU A 125 -10.57 -16.09 -12.25
N ARG A 126 -10.31 -15.26 -11.23
CA ARG A 126 -10.39 -15.64 -9.81
C ARG A 126 -11.35 -14.79 -8.98
N ARG A 127 -11.83 -13.69 -9.50
CA ARG A 127 -12.68 -12.74 -8.78
C ARG A 127 -13.91 -13.40 -8.14
N SER A 128 -14.28 -12.95 -6.96
CA SER A 128 -15.57 -13.20 -6.30
C SER A 128 -16.58 -12.09 -6.61
N ASP A 129 -17.82 -12.30 -6.20
CA ASP A 129 -18.86 -11.25 -6.33
C ASP A 129 -18.57 -10.08 -5.36
N ASP A 130 -17.95 -10.32 -4.20
CA ASP A 130 -17.49 -9.26 -3.30
C ASP A 130 -16.42 -8.38 -3.97
N ASN A 131 -15.47 -9.00 -4.70
CA ASN A 131 -14.49 -8.24 -5.44
C ASN A 131 -15.13 -7.35 -6.53
N LEU A 132 -16.13 -7.86 -7.24
CA LEU A 132 -16.88 -7.05 -8.21
C LEU A 132 -17.59 -5.88 -7.52
N GLY A 133 -18.23 -6.10 -6.37
CA GLY A 133 -18.85 -5.04 -5.60
C GLY A 133 -17.89 -3.92 -5.20
N LYS A 134 -16.66 -4.25 -4.81
CA LYS A 134 -15.62 -3.25 -4.48
C LYS A 134 -15.20 -2.44 -5.71
N MET A 135 -14.98 -3.10 -6.85
CA MET A 135 -14.65 -2.41 -8.11
C MET A 135 -15.79 -1.50 -8.57
N GLU A 136 -17.03 -1.97 -8.49
CA GLU A 136 -18.22 -1.21 -8.87
C GLU A 136 -18.41 0.03 -7.97
N ALA A 137 -18.16 -0.11 -6.68
CA ALA A 137 -18.20 1.01 -5.75
C ALA A 137 -17.16 2.09 -6.12
N ALA A 138 -15.92 1.68 -6.43
CA ALA A 138 -14.88 2.60 -6.88
C ALA A 138 -15.23 3.29 -8.21
N LEU A 139 -15.78 2.54 -9.19
CA LEU A 139 -16.29 3.09 -10.44
C LEU A 139 -17.42 4.09 -10.22
N GLY A 140 -18.32 3.82 -9.27
CA GLY A 140 -19.39 4.75 -8.88
C GLY A 140 -18.83 6.09 -8.43
N LEU A 141 -17.78 6.09 -7.61
CA LEU A 141 -17.10 7.31 -7.17
C LEU A 141 -16.41 8.05 -8.32
N LEU A 142 -15.78 7.33 -9.24
CA LEU A 142 -15.16 7.91 -10.45
C LEU A 142 -16.21 8.54 -11.35
N ARG A 143 -17.35 7.88 -11.57
CA ARG A 143 -18.48 8.41 -12.35
C ARG A 143 -18.99 9.74 -11.80
N GLU A 144 -19.23 9.79 -10.48
CA GLU A 144 -19.71 11.02 -9.84
C GLU A 144 -18.67 12.14 -9.87
N ALA A 145 -17.39 11.80 -9.79
CA ALA A 145 -16.31 12.77 -9.91
C ALA A 145 -16.21 13.33 -11.33
N THR A 146 -16.31 12.47 -12.35
CA THR A 146 -16.32 12.85 -13.76
C THR A 146 -17.45 13.84 -14.08
N LYS A 147 -18.70 13.53 -13.62
CA LYS A 147 -19.84 14.46 -13.76
C LYS A 147 -19.58 15.84 -13.15
N LYS A 148 -18.83 15.87 -12.04
CA LYS A 148 -18.47 17.11 -11.32
C LYS A 148 -17.18 17.75 -11.83
N ARG A 149 -16.58 17.21 -12.88
CA ARG A 149 -15.27 17.61 -13.43
C ARG A 149 -14.18 17.67 -12.35
N LYS A 150 -14.12 16.65 -11.51
CA LYS A 150 -13.12 16.52 -10.44
C LYS A 150 -12.34 15.22 -10.65
N HIS A 151 -11.04 15.29 -10.50
CA HIS A 151 -10.21 14.10 -10.39
C HIS A 151 -10.27 13.53 -8.95
N ARG A 152 -10.44 12.21 -8.80
CA ARG A 152 -10.54 11.50 -7.53
C ARG A 152 -9.44 10.43 -7.47
N GLU A 153 -8.24 10.88 -7.06
CA GLU A 153 -7.06 10.02 -6.91
C GLU A 153 -7.32 8.81 -6.00
N ASP A 154 -8.09 9.03 -4.94
CA ASP A 154 -8.47 7.99 -3.99
C ASP A 154 -9.40 6.93 -4.57
N ALA A 155 -10.34 7.31 -5.42
CA ALA A 155 -11.25 6.38 -6.08
C ALA A 155 -10.53 5.59 -7.20
N ASP A 156 -9.65 6.25 -7.94
CA ASP A 156 -8.80 5.63 -8.95
C ASP A 156 -7.90 4.56 -8.31
N TYR A 157 -7.17 4.94 -7.26
CA TYR A 157 -6.34 4.00 -6.51
C TYR A 157 -7.15 2.83 -5.92
N ALA A 158 -8.34 3.11 -5.36
CA ALA A 158 -9.21 2.08 -4.81
C ALA A 158 -9.66 1.06 -5.87
N PHE A 159 -9.91 1.49 -7.11
CA PHE A 159 -10.23 0.59 -8.21
C PHE A 159 -9.07 -0.35 -8.52
N HIS A 160 -7.87 0.18 -8.72
CA HIS A 160 -6.66 -0.61 -8.99
C HIS A 160 -6.33 -1.59 -7.86
N LEU A 161 -6.54 -1.16 -6.60
CA LEU A 161 -6.35 -2.03 -5.45
C LEU A 161 -7.39 -3.16 -5.42
N ALA A 162 -8.66 -2.88 -5.71
CA ALA A 162 -9.72 -3.89 -5.78
C ALA A 162 -9.44 -4.94 -6.89
N VAL A 163 -8.90 -4.52 -8.04
CA VAL A 163 -8.43 -5.43 -9.09
C VAL A 163 -7.29 -6.31 -8.58
N SER A 164 -6.30 -5.72 -7.90
CA SER A 164 -5.16 -6.45 -7.33
C SER A 164 -5.60 -7.47 -6.25
N GLU A 165 -6.56 -7.11 -5.40
CA GLU A 165 -7.14 -8.02 -4.39
C GLU A 165 -7.90 -9.19 -5.04
N ALA A 166 -8.60 -8.94 -6.16
CA ALA A 166 -9.37 -9.94 -6.89
C ALA A 166 -8.51 -11.04 -7.54
N THR A 167 -7.20 -10.85 -7.60
CA THR A 167 -6.25 -11.87 -8.07
C THR A 167 -6.20 -13.09 -7.16
N ASN A 168 -6.71 -13.01 -5.92
CA ASN A 168 -6.50 -14.00 -4.86
C ASN A 168 -5.01 -14.34 -4.66
N ASN A 169 -4.14 -13.37 -4.88
CA ASN A 169 -2.69 -13.44 -4.66
C ASN A 169 -2.24 -12.14 -4.00
N HIS A 170 -2.00 -12.21 -2.70
CA HIS A 170 -1.68 -11.04 -1.87
C HIS A 170 -0.44 -10.26 -2.35
N TYR A 171 0.46 -10.87 -3.12
CA TYR A 171 1.63 -10.18 -3.64
C TYR A 171 1.27 -9.01 -4.56
N PHE A 172 0.22 -9.11 -5.38
CA PHE A 172 -0.23 -8.00 -6.23
C PHE A 172 -0.71 -6.80 -5.39
N ALA A 173 -1.62 -7.03 -4.45
CA ALA A 173 -2.13 -5.97 -3.58
C ALA A 173 -1.03 -5.39 -2.68
N THR A 174 -0.13 -6.21 -2.14
CA THR A 174 1.00 -5.76 -1.31
C THR A 174 1.97 -4.91 -2.12
N SER A 175 2.29 -5.30 -3.36
CA SER A 175 3.16 -4.52 -4.25
C SER A 175 2.54 -3.17 -4.61
N LEU A 176 1.25 -3.15 -4.93
CA LEU A 176 0.55 -1.89 -5.24
C LEU A 176 0.49 -0.97 -4.00
N ASN A 177 0.24 -1.52 -2.81
CA ASN A 177 0.26 -0.75 -1.56
C ASN A 177 1.66 -0.19 -1.25
N ALA A 178 2.73 -0.93 -1.53
CA ALA A 178 4.10 -0.44 -1.38
C ALA A 178 4.41 0.72 -2.33
N LEU A 179 3.74 0.78 -3.48
CA LEU A 179 3.86 1.85 -4.48
C LEU A 179 2.90 3.03 -4.23
N LYS A 180 2.06 3.00 -3.19
CA LYS A 180 0.97 3.96 -2.99
C LYS A 180 1.42 5.42 -3.13
N ASP A 181 2.51 5.79 -2.47
CA ASP A 181 3.03 7.16 -2.50
C ASP A 181 3.57 7.55 -3.89
N HIS A 182 4.18 6.60 -4.61
CA HIS A 182 4.66 6.79 -5.98
C HIS A 182 3.50 7.01 -6.95
N VAL A 183 2.47 6.17 -6.81
CA VAL A 183 1.24 6.27 -7.58
C VAL A 183 0.54 7.60 -7.31
N ALA A 184 0.44 8.04 -6.06
CA ALA A 184 -0.18 9.30 -5.67
C ALA A 184 0.52 10.51 -6.33
N VAL A 185 1.86 10.54 -6.39
CA VAL A 185 2.61 11.60 -7.09
C VAL A 185 2.26 11.60 -8.58
N GLY A 186 2.29 10.44 -9.24
CA GLY A 186 1.91 10.31 -10.65
C GLY A 186 0.48 10.74 -10.92
N MET A 187 -0.48 10.30 -10.08
CA MET A 187 -1.90 10.64 -10.20
C MET A 187 -2.17 12.14 -9.99
N LYS A 188 -1.49 12.77 -9.04
CA LYS A 188 -1.63 14.21 -8.82
C LYS A 188 -1.19 15.01 -10.03
N LEU A 189 -0.06 14.66 -10.63
CA LEU A 189 0.42 15.29 -11.86
C LEU A 189 -0.50 14.99 -13.05
N HIS A 190 -0.97 13.75 -13.17
CA HIS A 190 -1.95 13.33 -14.17
C HIS A 190 -3.27 14.10 -14.01
N GLY A 191 -3.79 14.24 -12.78
CA GLY A 191 -4.99 15.04 -12.50
C GLY A 191 -4.89 16.47 -13.02
N LEU A 192 -3.72 17.10 -12.91
CA LEU A 192 -3.49 18.44 -13.48
C LEU A 192 -3.57 18.41 -15.02
N SER A 193 -3.07 17.37 -15.68
CA SER A 193 -3.16 17.24 -17.15
C SER A 193 -4.58 16.98 -17.64
N LEU A 194 -5.42 16.29 -16.84
CA LEU A 194 -6.82 15.98 -17.17
C LEU A 194 -7.75 17.20 -17.06
N MET A 195 -7.37 18.25 -16.35
CA MET A 195 -8.16 19.49 -16.20
C MET A 195 -8.02 20.43 -17.40
N GLY A 196 -7.26 20.04 -18.43
CA GLY A 196 -7.13 20.79 -19.68
C GLY A 196 -8.37 20.73 -20.57
N PRO A 197 -8.33 21.37 -21.75
CA PRO A 197 -9.49 21.47 -22.65
C PRO A 197 -9.83 20.15 -23.38
N ARG A 198 -9.08 19.08 -23.17
CA ARG A 198 -9.32 17.75 -23.76
C ARG A 198 -10.27 16.95 -22.87
N PRO A 199 -11.13 16.07 -23.45
CA PRO A 199 -12.05 15.21 -22.69
C PRO A 199 -11.27 14.09 -21.97
N GLY A 200 -10.55 14.45 -20.89
CA GLY A 200 -9.66 13.51 -20.18
C GLY A 200 -10.38 12.62 -19.17
N LEU A 201 -11.25 13.21 -18.33
CA LEU A 201 -11.92 12.47 -17.25
C LEU A 201 -12.93 11.44 -17.77
N GLU A 202 -13.69 11.78 -18.82
CA GLU A 202 -14.65 10.86 -19.44
C GLU A 202 -13.94 9.65 -20.04
N GLN A 203 -12.85 9.88 -20.79
CA GLN A 203 -12.04 8.81 -21.35
C GLN A 203 -11.44 7.90 -20.28
N VAL A 204 -10.90 8.48 -19.20
CA VAL A 204 -10.37 7.70 -18.06
C VAL A 204 -11.46 6.85 -17.42
N PHE A 205 -12.67 7.38 -17.27
CA PHE A 205 -13.81 6.62 -16.75
C PHE A 205 -14.20 5.47 -17.70
N GLU A 206 -14.22 5.68 -19.01
CA GLU A 206 -14.49 4.66 -20.02
C GLU A 206 -13.44 3.55 -19.99
N GLU A 207 -12.15 3.91 -19.85
CA GLU A 207 -11.06 2.96 -19.72
C GLU A 207 -11.24 2.05 -18.49
N HIS A 208 -11.56 2.62 -17.32
CA HIS A 208 -11.84 1.85 -16.10
C HIS A 208 -13.08 0.95 -16.25
N SER A 209 -14.11 1.46 -16.91
CA SER A 209 -15.34 0.69 -17.17
C SER A 209 -15.04 -0.53 -18.04
N SER A 210 -14.22 -0.37 -19.08
CA SER A 210 -13.80 -1.48 -19.96
C SER A 210 -13.02 -2.55 -19.21
N ILE A 211 -12.14 -2.16 -18.27
CA ILE A 211 -11.41 -3.11 -17.42
C ILE A 211 -12.41 -3.89 -16.54
N PHE A 212 -13.34 -3.18 -15.89
CA PHE A 212 -14.35 -3.81 -15.03
C PHE A 212 -15.22 -4.80 -15.81
N GLU A 213 -15.70 -4.43 -16.99
CA GLU A 213 -16.54 -5.29 -17.83
C GLU A 213 -15.80 -6.56 -18.22
N ALA A 214 -14.56 -6.45 -18.66
CA ALA A 214 -13.75 -7.62 -19.01
C ALA A 214 -13.52 -8.55 -17.80
N ILE A 215 -13.27 -8.00 -16.60
CA ILE A 215 -13.13 -8.78 -15.37
C ILE A 215 -14.47 -9.42 -14.98
N ARG A 216 -15.58 -8.68 -15.05
CA ARG A 216 -16.92 -9.19 -14.78
C ARG A 216 -17.26 -10.37 -15.68
N ASP A 217 -16.98 -10.25 -16.96
CA ASP A 217 -17.31 -11.24 -17.99
C ASP A 217 -16.28 -12.39 -18.06
N ARG A 218 -15.27 -12.38 -17.17
CA ARG A 218 -14.18 -13.38 -17.08
C ARG A 218 -13.32 -13.49 -18.35
N ASP A 219 -13.25 -12.43 -19.13
CA ASP A 219 -12.34 -12.34 -20.28
C ASP A 219 -10.95 -11.86 -19.81
N ALA A 220 -10.10 -12.81 -19.49
CA ALA A 220 -8.79 -12.53 -18.90
C ALA A 220 -7.85 -11.79 -19.85
N GLU A 221 -7.90 -12.07 -21.14
CA GLU A 221 -7.03 -11.39 -22.11
C GLU A 221 -7.54 -9.98 -22.45
N ALA A 222 -8.86 -9.79 -22.54
CA ALA A 222 -9.44 -8.46 -22.67
C ALA A 222 -9.14 -7.60 -21.42
N ALA A 223 -9.23 -8.16 -20.20
CA ALA A 223 -8.91 -7.46 -18.96
C ALA A 223 -7.44 -7.02 -18.90
N ARG A 224 -6.50 -7.91 -19.28
CA ARG A 224 -5.07 -7.60 -19.41
C ARG A 224 -4.83 -6.46 -20.39
N THR A 225 -5.42 -6.58 -21.56
CA THR A 225 -5.25 -5.60 -22.64
C THR A 225 -5.81 -4.24 -22.26
N ALA A 226 -7.01 -4.20 -21.68
CA ALA A 226 -7.66 -2.98 -21.24
C ALA A 226 -6.85 -2.27 -20.12
N MET A 227 -6.36 -3.00 -19.11
CA MET A 227 -5.55 -2.43 -18.05
C MET A 227 -4.20 -1.90 -18.59
N ARG A 228 -3.55 -2.66 -19.44
CA ARG A 228 -2.31 -2.21 -20.11
C ARG A 228 -2.54 -0.91 -20.86
N HIS A 229 -3.56 -0.89 -21.72
CA HIS A 229 -3.92 0.29 -22.52
C HIS A 229 -4.20 1.51 -21.63
N HIS A 230 -4.98 1.33 -20.55
CA HIS A 230 -5.28 2.39 -19.59
C HIS A 230 -4.00 3.00 -18.99
N LEU A 231 -3.08 2.18 -18.51
CA LEU A 231 -1.85 2.64 -17.88
C LEU A 231 -0.87 3.29 -18.88
N GLU A 232 -0.75 2.72 -20.09
CA GLU A 232 0.04 3.30 -21.16
C GLU A 232 -0.51 4.66 -21.59
N THR A 233 -1.82 4.77 -21.79
CA THR A 233 -2.48 6.03 -22.14
C THR A 233 -2.36 7.06 -21.00
N SER A 234 -2.46 6.63 -19.74
CA SER A 234 -2.26 7.51 -18.58
C SER A 234 -0.83 8.04 -18.50
N ARG A 235 0.16 7.17 -18.74
CA ARG A 235 1.56 7.58 -18.84
C ARG A 235 1.75 8.58 -19.98
N ASP A 236 1.26 8.27 -21.17
CA ASP A 236 1.48 9.09 -22.35
C ASP A 236 0.77 10.45 -22.25
N ARG A 237 -0.39 10.51 -21.57
CA ARG A 237 -1.05 11.78 -21.22
C ARG A 237 -0.19 12.61 -20.26
N LEU A 238 0.43 11.98 -19.26
CA LEU A 238 1.28 12.69 -18.28
C LEU A 238 2.55 13.24 -18.93
N PHE A 239 3.19 12.46 -19.79
CA PHE A 239 4.46 12.83 -20.43
C PHE A 239 4.29 13.51 -21.81
N GLU A 240 3.05 13.77 -22.22
CA GLU A 240 2.74 14.31 -23.57
C GLU A 240 3.38 13.48 -24.70
N GLY A 241 3.50 12.17 -24.50
CA GLY A 241 4.17 11.25 -25.43
C GLY A 241 5.71 11.38 -25.48
N ARG A 242 6.30 12.21 -24.61
CA ARG A 242 7.76 12.45 -24.56
C ARG A 242 8.40 11.65 -23.45
N LEU A 243 8.63 10.37 -23.68
CA LEU A 243 9.29 9.52 -22.70
C LEU A 243 10.80 9.77 -22.64
N LEU A 244 11.35 9.67 -21.44
CA LEU A 244 12.80 9.75 -21.22
C LEU A 244 13.48 8.45 -21.66
N ASP A 245 14.70 8.58 -22.17
CA ASP A 245 15.59 7.42 -22.35
C ASP A 245 16.12 7.00 -20.97
N LEU A 246 15.67 5.85 -20.48
CA LEU A 246 16.05 5.29 -19.18
C LEU A 246 17.24 4.32 -19.28
N SER A 247 17.85 4.15 -20.45
CA SER A 247 19.04 3.33 -20.59
C SER A 247 20.23 3.96 -19.86
N PHE A 248 21.02 3.11 -19.22
CA PHE A 248 22.31 3.55 -18.66
C PHE A 248 23.30 3.77 -19.84
N ARG A 249 23.91 4.93 -19.85
CA ARG A 249 25.04 5.24 -20.71
C ARG A 249 26.34 5.10 -19.94
#